data_3e7a955474cf84600df1c47c1d4442d6
#
_entry.id   3e7a955474cf84600df1c47c1d4442d6
#
_cell.length_a   1.000
_cell.length_b   1.000
_cell.length_c   1.000
_cell.angle_alpha   90.00
_cell.angle_beta   90.00
_cell.angle_gamma   90.00
#
_symmetry.space_group_name_H-M   'P 1'
#
loop_
_entity.id
_entity.type
_entity.pdbx_description
1 polymer ?
#
loop_
_entity_poly.entity_id
_entity_poly.type
_entity_poly.pdbx_seq_one_letter_code
_entity_poly.pdbx_strand_id
1 'polypeptide(L)'
;MAPTLEVFVPDAIWLRGYGVSLGGARINARMTVIKLWSGDLLIHSPCAFDGALTAEVAVLGPVAAIIAPGNFHWLHVRSCQRAFPQAVTYICPGVEKRAKGLTFDEVLGDEAPALWAGELSQVSLQGTRVMREVAFFHHASKTLILVDVVENVTVATPGTNWFLRLWFRTIGMWNTPSPAPEYRLGWGDKALVRQCMIRILEWDFERVILSHGDLITRDAKRLIAHAWRKILGRALPSTSVGGGSPPMAK
;
A
#
# COMPACT_ATOMS: atom_id res chain seq x y z
N MET A 1 4.74 8.30 24.46
CA MET A 1 3.95 7.09 24.20
C MET A 1 4.40 6.48 22.90
N ALA A 2 4.62 5.16 22.84
CA ALA A 2 4.80 4.49 21.54
C ALA A 2 3.49 4.66 20.74
N PRO A 3 3.57 4.87 19.41
CA PRO A 3 2.36 5.00 18.62
C PRO A 3 1.54 3.69 18.70
N THR A 4 0.27 3.83 19.02
CA THR A 4 -0.72 2.75 19.05
C THR A 4 -1.28 2.49 17.65
N LEU A 5 -2.00 1.40 17.46
CA LEU A 5 -2.76 1.16 16.25
C LEU A 5 -3.88 2.20 16.11
N GLU A 6 -3.96 2.85 14.96
CA GLU A 6 -5.03 3.78 14.61
C GLU A 6 -6.13 3.06 13.85
N VAL A 7 -7.37 3.19 14.25
CA VAL A 7 -8.52 2.62 13.52
C VAL A 7 -8.71 3.41 12.22
N PHE A 8 -8.59 2.75 11.08
CA PHE A 8 -8.88 3.32 9.77
C PHE A 8 -10.28 2.94 9.27
N VAL A 9 -10.62 1.67 9.42
CA VAL A 9 -11.99 1.15 9.21
C VAL A 9 -12.36 0.37 10.45
N PRO A 10 -13.42 0.76 11.18
CA PRO A 10 -13.87 0.03 12.36
C PRO A 10 -13.99 -1.48 12.10
N ASP A 11 -13.47 -2.27 13.00
CA ASP A 11 -13.50 -3.74 13.00
C ASP A 11 -12.90 -4.44 11.75
N ALA A 12 -12.21 -3.68 10.86
CA ALA A 12 -11.65 -4.22 9.63
C ALA A 12 -10.20 -3.82 9.36
N ILE A 13 -9.82 -2.54 9.55
CA ILE A 13 -8.47 -2.07 9.17
C ILE A 13 -7.90 -1.13 10.24
N TRP A 14 -6.67 -1.43 10.67
CA TRP A 14 -5.88 -0.60 11.57
C TRP A 14 -4.54 -0.25 10.93
N LEU A 15 -4.02 0.91 11.28
CA LEU A 15 -2.77 1.45 10.74
C LEU A 15 -1.77 1.73 11.85
N ARG A 16 -0.47 1.57 11.56
CA ARG A 16 0.61 2.03 12.42
C ARG A 16 1.70 2.71 11.61
N GLY A 17 1.88 4.01 11.83
CA GLY A 17 3.00 4.76 11.27
C GLY A 17 4.31 4.44 12.00
N TYR A 18 5.43 4.34 11.25
CA TYR A 18 6.76 4.18 11.81
C TYR A 18 7.82 4.87 10.93
N GLY A 19 8.94 5.23 11.54
CA GLY A 19 10.05 5.87 10.80
C GLY A 19 11.01 4.84 10.22
N VAL A 20 11.40 5.04 8.96
CA VAL A 20 12.47 4.30 8.28
C VAL A 20 13.59 5.27 7.93
N SER A 21 14.83 4.91 8.18
CA SER A 21 16.00 5.68 7.76
C SER A 21 16.61 5.05 6.51
N LEU A 22 16.66 5.80 5.43
CA LEU A 22 17.25 5.37 4.16
C LEU A 22 18.21 6.45 3.68
N GLY A 23 19.50 6.12 3.51
CA GLY A 23 20.50 7.06 3.01
C GLY A 23 20.64 8.36 3.80
N GLY A 24 20.36 8.35 5.12
CA GLY A 24 20.38 9.55 5.99
C GLY A 24 19.07 10.35 5.97
N ALA A 25 18.13 10.04 5.10
CA ALA A 25 16.78 10.60 5.11
C ALA A 25 15.86 9.77 6.02
N ARG A 26 14.98 10.46 6.76
CA ARG A 26 13.94 9.83 7.57
C ARG A 26 12.63 9.89 6.80
N ILE A 27 12.10 8.74 6.45
CA ILE A 27 10.84 8.60 5.71
C ILE A 27 9.83 7.92 6.64
N ASN A 28 8.59 8.40 6.64
CA ASN A 28 7.52 7.73 7.36
C ASN A 28 7.00 6.57 6.51
N ALA A 29 6.86 5.40 7.15
CA ALA A 29 6.24 4.22 6.56
C ALA A 29 5.02 3.79 7.37
N ARG A 30 4.20 2.91 6.82
CA ARG A 30 2.97 2.47 7.46
C ARG A 30 2.77 0.98 7.32
N MET A 31 2.51 0.33 8.46
CA MET A 31 1.97 -1.02 8.54
C MET A 31 0.44 -0.95 8.50
N THR A 32 -0.18 -1.90 7.82
CA THR A 32 -1.63 -2.09 7.80
C THR A 32 -1.98 -3.46 8.38
N VAL A 33 -2.91 -3.48 9.34
CA VAL A 33 -3.53 -4.71 9.87
C VAL A 33 -4.91 -4.82 9.28
N ILE A 34 -5.22 -5.95 8.64
CA ILE A 34 -6.51 -6.20 7.99
C ILE A 34 -7.13 -7.43 8.67
N LYS A 35 -8.37 -7.30 9.11
CA LYS A 35 -9.15 -8.41 9.69
C LYS A 35 -10.06 -9.01 8.63
N LEU A 36 -9.97 -10.30 8.47
CA LEU A 36 -10.81 -11.10 7.58
C LEU A 36 -12.15 -11.44 8.24
N TRP A 37 -13.12 -11.89 7.47
CA TRP A 37 -14.42 -12.35 7.97
C TRP A 37 -14.30 -13.56 8.91
N SER A 38 -13.25 -14.38 8.75
CA SER A 38 -12.92 -15.46 9.67
C SER A 38 -12.54 -14.97 11.07
N GLY A 39 -12.17 -13.69 11.21
CA GLY A 39 -11.54 -13.10 12.38
C GLY A 39 -10.01 -13.12 12.36
N ASP A 40 -9.41 -13.78 11.37
CA ASP A 40 -7.96 -13.83 11.18
C ASP A 40 -7.40 -12.48 10.74
N LEU A 41 -6.15 -12.21 11.08
CA LEU A 41 -5.47 -10.97 10.74
C LEU A 41 -4.40 -11.18 9.67
N LEU A 42 -4.33 -10.24 8.74
CA LEU A 42 -3.22 -10.07 7.81
C LEU A 42 -2.39 -8.86 8.24
N ILE A 43 -1.07 -9.04 8.39
CA ILE A 43 -0.12 -7.95 8.65
C ILE A 43 0.57 -7.57 7.34
N HIS A 44 0.20 -6.43 6.77
CA HIS A 44 0.74 -5.93 5.51
C HIS A 44 1.79 -4.85 5.77
N SER A 45 2.97 -5.00 5.17
CA SER A 45 4.12 -4.08 5.34
C SER A 45 4.50 -3.86 6.82
N PRO A 46 4.92 -4.93 7.54
CA PRO A 46 5.12 -4.90 8.99
C PRO A 46 6.15 -3.85 9.44
N CYS A 47 5.91 -3.25 10.59
CA CYS A 47 6.90 -2.50 11.37
C CYS A 47 7.65 -3.41 12.34
N ALA A 48 8.60 -2.87 13.10
CA ALA A 48 9.23 -3.61 14.19
C ALA A 48 8.20 -3.91 15.29
N PHE A 49 8.12 -5.18 15.69
CA PHE A 49 7.26 -5.64 16.78
C PHE A 49 8.03 -5.67 18.10
N ASP A 50 7.41 -5.13 19.13
CA ASP A 50 7.74 -5.28 20.54
C ASP A 50 6.60 -5.98 21.28
N GLY A 51 6.78 -6.26 22.56
CA GLY A 51 5.76 -6.93 23.38
C GLY A 51 4.44 -6.17 23.46
N ALA A 52 4.48 -4.84 23.47
CA ALA A 52 3.28 -4.00 23.56
C ALA A 52 2.46 -4.08 22.27
N LEU A 53 3.10 -3.91 21.11
CA LEU A 53 2.45 -4.04 19.82
C LEU A 53 1.92 -5.46 19.58
N THR A 54 2.70 -6.48 19.97
CA THR A 54 2.29 -7.88 19.85
C THR A 54 1.00 -8.14 20.64
N ALA A 55 0.91 -7.65 21.87
CA ALA A 55 -0.30 -7.75 22.69
C ALA A 55 -1.48 -6.96 22.09
N GLU A 56 -1.23 -5.75 21.59
CA GLU A 56 -2.25 -4.91 20.96
C GLU A 56 -2.86 -5.58 19.71
N VAL A 57 -2.03 -6.17 18.85
CA VAL A 57 -2.49 -6.90 17.67
C VAL A 57 -3.23 -8.19 18.06
N ALA A 58 -2.71 -8.94 19.05
CA ALA A 58 -3.31 -10.20 19.47
C ALA A 58 -4.74 -10.07 20.02
N VAL A 59 -5.09 -8.90 20.58
CA VAL A 59 -6.46 -8.60 21.04
C VAL A 59 -7.44 -8.48 19.87
N LEU A 60 -6.99 -8.12 18.67
CA LEU A 60 -7.84 -7.97 17.48
C LEU A 60 -8.23 -9.31 16.84
N GLY A 61 -7.36 -10.34 17.00
CA GLY A 61 -7.55 -11.67 16.45
C GLY A 61 -6.24 -12.43 16.23
N PRO A 62 -6.29 -13.68 15.78
CA PRO A 62 -5.11 -14.46 15.43
C PRO A 62 -4.47 -13.93 14.13
N VAL A 63 -3.15 -13.82 14.11
CA VAL A 63 -2.42 -13.43 12.89
C VAL A 63 -2.20 -14.66 12.03
N ALA A 64 -2.87 -14.73 10.88
CA ALA A 64 -2.76 -15.82 9.93
C ALA A 64 -1.72 -15.56 8.83
N ALA A 65 -1.49 -14.29 8.45
CA ALA A 65 -0.51 -13.97 7.42
C ALA A 65 0.32 -12.73 7.71
N ILE A 66 1.59 -12.80 7.27
CA ILE A 66 2.54 -11.69 7.21
C ILE A 66 2.86 -11.43 5.74
N ILE A 67 2.69 -10.19 5.28
CA ILE A 67 2.82 -9.82 3.88
C ILE A 67 3.92 -8.78 3.70
N ALA A 68 4.95 -9.13 2.92
CA ALA A 68 5.92 -8.18 2.36
C ALA A 68 5.44 -7.77 0.96
N PRO A 69 4.64 -6.70 0.81
CA PRO A 69 3.92 -6.38 -0.42
C PRO A 69 4.79 -5.76 -1.50
N GLY A 70 5.98 -5.31 -1.15
CA GLY A 70 6.95 -4.71 -2.05
C GLY A 70 8.36 -5.20 -1.78
N ASN A 71 9.21 -5.19 -2.82
CA ASN A 71 10.58 -5.68 -2.71
C ASN A 71 11.51 -4.77 -1.89
N PHE A 72 10.98 -3.70 -1.28
CA PHE A 72 11.60 -2.86 -0.24
C PHE A 72 10.87 -2.95 1.11
N HIS A 73 9.67 -3.55 1.18
CA HIS A 73 8.81 -3.61 2.36
C HIS A 73 8.94 -4.94 3.13
N TRP A 74 10.17 -5.42 3.30
CA TRP A 74 10.50 -6.67 4.02
C TRP A 74 11.30 -6.48 5.32
N LEU A 75 11.74 -5.26 5.59
CA LEU A 75 12.72 -4.94 6.64
C LEU A 75 12.35 -5.51 8.02
N HIS A 76 11.09 -5.49 8.38
CA HIS A 76 10.59 -5.92 9.68
C HIS A 76 9.82 -7.25 9.66
N VAL A 77 9.83 -7.98 8.53
CA VAL A 77 9.17 -9.30 8.43
C VAL A 77 9.68 -10.26 9.50
N ARG A 78 10.99 -10.37 9.68
CA ARG A 78 11.58 -11.24 10.73
C ARG A 78 11.13 -10.87 12.15
N SER A 79 10.93 -9.59 12.43
CA SER A 79 10.41 -9.14 13.73
C SER A 79 8.97 -9.60 13.92
N CYS A 80 8.15 -9.48 12.88
CA CYS A 80 6.77 -9.94 12.87
C CYS A 80 6.67 -11.47 12.99
N GLN A 81 7.50 -12.23 12.26
CA GLN A 81 7.57 -13.69 12.37
C GLN A 81 7.89 -14.18 13.78
N ARG A 82 8.80 -13.48 14.49
CA ARG A 82 9.08 -13.80 15.89
C ARG A 82 7.90 -13.56 16.82
N ALA A 83 7.11 -12.51 16.53
CA ALA A 83 5.91 -12.20 17.29
C ALA A 83 4.76 -13.18 16.99
N PHE A 84 4.66 -13.67 15.76
CA PHE A 84 3.57 -14.53 15.27
C PHE A 84 4.14 -15.72 14.47
N PRO A 85 4.77 -16.71 15.14
CA PRO A 85 5.52 -17.78 14.47
C PRO A 85 4.63 -18.78 13.70
N GLN A 86 3.32 -18.75 13.89
CA GLN A 86 2.36 -19.61 13.17
C GLN A 86 1.82 -18.95 11.90
N ALA A 87 2.08 -17.65 11.70
CA ALA A 87 1.58 -16.92 10.54
C ALA A 87 2.35 -17.31 9.26
N VAL A 88 1.61 -17.55 8.18
CA VAL A 88 2.17 -17.80 6.84
C VAL A 88 2.78 -16.52 6.29
N THR A 89 4.00 -16.57 5.80
CA THR A 89 4.70 -15.41 5.26
C THR A 89 4.62 -15.38 3.73
N TYR A 90 3.98 -14.34 3.21
CA TYR A 90 3.85 -14.05 1.79
C TYR A 90 4.79 -12.90 1.39
N ILE A 91 5.48 -13.05 0.27
CA ILE A 91 6.40 -12.02 -0.23
C ILE A 91 6.08 -11.59 -1.66
N CYS A 92 6.29 -10.32 -1.95
CA CYS A 92 6.29 -9.82 -3.33
C CYS A 92 7.47 -10.43 -4.12
N PRO A 93 7.31 -10.75 -5.42
CA PRO A 93 8.41 -11.17 -6.27
C PRO A 93 9.61 -10.22 -6.20
N GLY A 94 10.80 -10.77 -5.99
CA GLY A 94 12.06 -10.02 -5.87
C GLY A 94 12.53 -9.77 -4.44
N VAL A 95 11.68 -9.99 -3.43
CA VAL A 95 12.08 -9.96 -2.01
C VAL A 95 13.10 -11.06 -1.73
N GLU A 96 12.93 -12.25 -2.29
CA GLU A 96 13.84 -13.39 -2.15
C GLU A 96 15.30 -13.08 -2.55
N LYS A 97 15.46 -12.16 -3.50
CA LYS A 97 16.79 -11.72 -3.98
C LYS A 97 17.41 -10.64 -3.09
N ARG A 98 16.60 -9.81 -2.47
CA ARG A 98 17.03 -8.68 -1.63
C ARG A 98 17.20 -9.06 -0.17
N ALA A 99 16.26 -9.82 0.36
CA ALA A 99 16.18 -10.23 1.76
C ALA A 99 16.89 -11.58 1.99
N LYS A 100 18.20 -11.65 1.68
CA LYS A 100 18.98 -12.88 1.84
C LYS A 100 18.78 -13.51 3.22
N GLY A 101 18.39 -14.79 3.24
CA GLY A 101 18.15 -15.55 4.46
C GLY A 101 16.82 -15.21 5.18
N LEU A 102 15.93 -14.42 4.59
CA LEU A 102 14.54 -14.33 5.04
C LEU A 102 13.83 -15.65 4.68
N THR A 103 13.22 -16.28 5.66
CA THR A 103 12.30 -17.42 5.43
C THR A 103 10.93 -16.87 5.01
N PHE A 104 10.31 -17.55 4.06
CA PHE A 104 8.94 -17.23 3.60
C PHE A 104 8.30 -18.52 3.09
N ASP A 105 6.99 -18.52 2.99
CA ASP A 105 6.21 -19.68 2.58
C ASP A 105 5.80 -19.57 1.12
N GLU A 106 5.31 -18.40 0.67
CA GLU A 106 4.80 -18.22 -0.67
C GLU A 106 5.23 -16.89 -1.31
N VAL A 107 5.37 -16.89 -2.64
CA VAL A 107 5.59 -15.69 -3.45
C VAL A 107 4.25 -15.28 -4.06
N LEU A 108 3.82 -14.05 -3.82
CA LEU A 108 2.58 -13.49 -4.31
C LEU A 108 2.56 -13.37 -5.84
N GLY A 109 1.43 -13.73 -6.42
CA GLY A 109 1.10 -13.53 -7.84
C GLY A 109 -0.07 -12.58 -8.03
N ASP A 110 -0.79 -12.77 -9.14
CA ASP A 110 -2.02 -12.03 -9.44
C ASP A 110 -3.26 -12.67 -8.79
N GLU A 111 -3.19 -13.95 -8.46
CA GLU A 111 -4.29 -14.66 -7.80
C GLU A 111 -4.17 -14.50 -6.28
N ALA A 112 -5.27 -14.19 -5.63
CA ALA A 112 -5.34 -14.10 -4.18
C ALA A 112 -5.26 -15.51 -3.58
N PRO A 113 -4.37 -15.76 -2.59
CA PRO A 113 -4.38 -17.00 -1.82
C PRO A 113 -5.77 -17.28 -1.20
N ALA A 114 -6.08 -18.56 -1.04
CA ALA A 114 -7.38 -19.01 -0.51
C ALA A 114 -7.74 -18.35 0.83
N LEU A 115 -6.73 -17.99 1.64
CA LEU A 115 -6.88 -17.36 2.95
C LEU A 115 -7.69 -16.05 2.88
N TRP A 116 -7.54 -15.26 1.82
CA TRP A 116 -8.27 -13.98 1.65
C TRP A 116 -8.99 -13.83 0.31
N ALA A 117 -9.08 -14.92 -0.47
CA ALA A 117 -9.84 -14.90 -1.71
C ALA A 117 -11.30 -14.50 -1.46
N GLY A 118 -11.81 -13.57 -2.28
CA GLY A 118 -13.16 -13.01 -2.13
C GLY A 118 -13.27 -11.79 -1.21
N GLU A 119 -12.34 -11.61 -0.27
CA GLU A 119 -12.29 -10.41 0.58
C GLU A 119 -11.30 -9.36 0.08
N LEU A 120 -10.14 -9.83 -0.43
CA LEU A 120 -9.16 -8.96 -1.09
C LEU A 120 -8.88 -9.46 -2.50
N SER A 121 -8.85 -8.52 -3.45
CA SER A 121 -8.22 -8.71 -4.75
C SER A 121 -6.79 -8.19 -4.73
N GLN A 122 -5.95 -8.72 -5.63
CA GLN A 122 -4.57 -8.27 -5.75
C GLN A 122 -4.12 -8.18 -7.21
N VAL A 123 -3.13 -7.32 -7.47
CA VAL A 123 -2.42 -7.19 -8.75
C VAL A 123 -0.93 -7.10 -8.47
N SER A 124 -0.16 -8.04 -9.00
CA SER A 124 1.30 -7.98 -8.98
C SER A 124 1.77 -7.05 -10.09
N LEU A 125 2.42 -5.93 -9.75
CA LEU A 125 2.92 -4.99 -10.74
C LEU A 125 4.10 -5.58 -11.51
N GLN A 126 3.91 -5.71 -12.80
CA GLN A 126 4.90 -6.22 -13.74
C GLN A 126 5.43 -5.10 -14.65
N GLY A 127 6.52 -5.37 -15.37
CA GLY A 127 7.10 -4.41 -16.32
C GLY A 127 8.06 -3.39 -15.70
N THR A 128 8.29 -3.43 -14.39
CA THR A 128 9.25 -2.59 -13.69
C THR A 128 10.60 -3.29 -13.49
N ARG A 129 11.70 -2.56 -13.50
CA ARG A 129 13.05 -3.12 -13.36
C ARG A 129 13.53 -3.15 -11.91
N VAL A 130 13.21 -2.13 -11.13
CA VAL A 130 13.78 -1.91 -9.79
C VAL A 130 12.75 -2.17 -8.70
N MET A 131 11.61 -1.49 -8.77
CA MET A 131 10.52 -1.63 -7.81
C MET A 131 9.56 -2.72 -8.25
N ARG A 132 9.17 -3.55 -7.30
CA ARG A 132 8.11 -4.55 -7.48
C ARG A 132 7.17 -4.44 -6.29
N GLU A 133 5.89 -4.54 -6.57
CA GLU A 133 4.84 -4.41 -5.57
C GLU A 133 3.63 -5.24 -5.96
N VAL A 134 2.91 -5.72 -4.97
CA VAL A 134 1.57 -6.26 -5.11
C VAL A 134 0.61 -5.26 -4.50
N ALA A 135 -0.27 -4.71 -5.32
CA ALA A 135 -1.37 -3.86 -4.88
C ALA A 135 -2.53 -4.71 -4.37
N PHE A 136 -3.19 -4.26 -3.31
CA PHE A 136 -4.33 -4.95 -2.71
C PHE A 136 -5.58 -4.07 -2.72
N PHE A 137 -6.73 -4.69 -2.88
CA PHE A 137 -8.02 -4.03 -2.77
C PHE A 137 -8.93 -4.77 -1.80
N HIS A 138 -9.27 -4.13 -0.70
CA HIS A 138 -10.21 -4.64 0.30
C HIS A 138 -11.64 -4.27 -0.11
N HIS A 139 -12.43 -5.27 -0.51
CA HIS A 139 -13.75 -5.08 -1.12
C HIS A 139 -14.73 -4.40 -0.18
N ALA A 140 -14.90 -4.93 1.04
CA ALA A 140 -15.93 -4.46 1.97
C ALA A 140 -15.79 -2.97 2.33
N SER A 141 -14.55 -2.45 2.44
CA SER A 141 -14.30 -1.05 2.76
C SER A 141 -13.97 -0.18 1.54
N LYS A 142 -13.96 -0.76 0.33
CA LYS A 142 -13.54 -0.09 -0.91
C LYS A 142 -12.18 0.61 -0.76
N THR A 143 -11.23 -0.06 -0.15
CA THR A 143 -9.92 0.50 0.17
C THR A 143 -8.83 -0.14 -0.71
N LEU A 144 -8.15 0.68 -1.50
CA LEU A 144 -6.92 0.32 -2.20
C LEU A 144 -5.74 0.45 -1.23
N ILE A 145 -4.85 -0.53 -1.19
CA ILE A 145 -3.68 -0.56 -0.31
C ILE A 145 -2.43 -0.67 -1.18
N LEU A 146 -1.58 0.34 -1.10
CA LEU A 146 -0.35 0.48 -1.87
C LEU A 146 0.83 0.78 -0.94
N VAL A 147 2.05 0.47 -1.39
CA VAL A 147 3.27 0.88 -0.69
C VAL A 147 4.02 1.97 -1.47
N ASP A 148 4.65 1.65 -2.58
CA ASP A 148 5.52 2.57 -3.35
C ASP A 148 4.94 2.95 -4.72
N VAL A 149 3.89 2.27 -5.18
CA VAL A 149 3.20 2.55 -6.45
C VAL A 149 2.73 3.99 -6.52
N VAL A 150 2.30 4.52 -5.37
CA VAL A 150 2.00 5.95 -5.19
C VAL A 150 2.43 6.38 -3.80
N GLU A 151 3.14 7.49 -3.73
CA GLU A 151 3.44 8.24 -2.51
C GLU A 151 2.68 9.57 -2.53
N ASN A 152 2.27 10.05 -1.36
CA ASN A 152 1.54 11.31 -1.22
C ASN A 152 2.13 12.16 -0.10
N VAL A 153 3.29 12.76 -0.37
CA VAL A 153 4.00 13.56 0.63
C VAL A 153 3.51 15.01 0.57
N THR A 154 2.92 15.46 1.67
CA THR A 154 2.37 16.82 1.81
C THR A 154 2.98 17.58 2.98
N VAL A 155 2.50 18.78 3.20
CA VAL A 155 2.88 19.60 4.37
C VAL A 155 2.47 18.93 5.70
N ALA A 156 1.43 18.11 5.69
CA ALA A 156 0.92 17.41 6.85
C ALA A 156 1.68 16.12 7.17
N THR A 157 2.48 15.59 6.22
CA THR A 157 3.22 14.34 6.40
C THR A 157 4.25 14.47 7.52
N PRO A 158 4.13 13.67 8.61
CA PRO A 158 5.06 13.74 9.74
C PRO A 158 6.51 13.43 9.33
N GLY A 159 7.47 14.09 9.98
CA GLY A 159 8.90 13.82 9.79
C GLY A 159 9.51 14.40 8.51
N THR A 160 8.76 15.12 7.69
CA THR A 160 9.28 15.82 6.51
C THR A 160 10.10 17.05 6.95
N ASN A 161 11.42 16.96 6.85
CA ASN A 161 12.30 18.11 7.06
C ASN A 161 12.35 19.02 5.82
N TRP A 162 12.98 20.22 5.97
CA TRP A 162 13.06 21.19 4.87
C TRP A 162 13.79 20.66 3.64
N PHE A 163 14.79 19.78 3.83
CA PHE A 163 15.56 19.19 2.74
C PHE A 163 14.69 18.22 1.91
N LEU A 164 13.95 17.33 2.56
CA LEU A 164 12.99 16.45 1.90
C LEU A 164 11.88 17.24 1.19
N ARG A 165 11.39 18.33 1.79
CA ARG A 165 10.40 19.22 1.14
C ARG A 165 10.97 19.83 -0.14
N LEU A 166 12.22 20.30 -0.10
CA LEU A 166 12.89 20.85 -1.28
C LEU A 166 13.07 19.76 -2.34
N TRP A 167 13.56 18.58 -1.95
CA TRP A 167 13.72 17.43 -2.84
C TRP A 167 12.42 17.05 -3.53
N PHE A 168 11.33 16.85 -2.77
CA PHE A 168 10.02 16.49 -3.34
C PHE A 168 9.46 17.59 -4.26
N ARG A 169 9.77 18.86 -4.00
CA ARG A 169 9.42 19.95 -4.92
C ARG A 169 10.20 19.89 -6.23
N THR A 170 11.50 19.64 -6.18
CA THR A 170 12.35 19.58 -7.39
C THR A 170 11.97 18.44 -8.32
N ILE A 171 11.53 17.30 -7.76
CA ILE A 171 11.08 16.15 -8.55
C ILE A 171 9.57 16.16 -8.86
N GLY A 172 8.84 17.21 -8.45
CA GLY A 172 7.41 17.41 -8.74
C GLY A 172 6.49 16.43 -8.02
N MET A 173 6.85 16.00 -6.79
CA MET A 173 6.05 15.10 -5.95
C MET A 173 5.46 15.78 -4.72
N TRP A 174 5.82 17.03 -4.45
CA TRP A 174 5.32 17.76 -3.28
C TRP A 174 3.83 18.10 -3.42
N ASN A 175 3.03 17.74 -2.42
CA ASN A 175 1.56 17.91 -2.40
C ASN A 175 0.85 17.30 -3.62
N THR A 176 1.45 16.29 -4.25
CA THR A 176 0.88 15.65 -5.45
C THR A 176 1.15 14.16 -5.40
N PRO A 177 0.10 13.32 -5.29
CA PRO A 177 0.26 11.89 -5.37
C PRO A 177 1.03 11.49 -6.63
N SER A 178 2.10 10.72 -6.47
CA SER A 178 3.02 10.39 -7.57
C SER A 178 3.67 9.03 -7.32
N PRO A 179 4.03 8.28 -8.37
CA PRO A 179 4.84 7.08 -8.21
C PRO A 179 6.19 7.43 -7.59
N ALA A 180 6.73 6.55 -6.76
CA ALA A 180 8.09 6.69 -6.23
C ALA A 180 9.09 6.95 -7.37
N PRO A 181 10.17 7.71 -7.13
CA PRO A 181 11.15 8.06 -8.18
C PRO A 181 11.71 6.82 -8.88
N GLU A 182 11.91 5.73 -8.16
CA GLU A 182 12.43 4.45 -8.66
C GLU A 182 11.47 3.80 -9.65
N TYR A 183 10.15 3.96 -9.48
CA TYR A 183 9.16 3.55 -10.49
C TYR A 183 9.27 4.42 -11.74
N ARG A 184 9.43 5.74 -11.57
CA ARG A 184 9.48 6.69 -12.70
C ARG A 184 10.71 6.49 -13.59
N LEU A 185 11.84 6.07 -13.00
CA LEU A 185 13.11 5.82 -13.69
C LEU A 185 13.28 4.35 -14.10
N GLY A 186 12.59 3.43 -13.42
CA GLY A 186 12.78 1.99 -13.53
C GLY A 186 11.80 1.28 -14.45
N TRP A 187 11.08 1.98 -15.33
CA TRP A 187 10.16 1.33 -16.26
C TRP A 187 10.92 0.52 -17.32
N GLY A 188 10.69 -0.79 -17.33
CA GLY A 188 11.19 -1.71 -18.35
C GLY A 188 10.20 -1.82 -19.49
N ASP A 189 9.07 -2.48 -19.25
CA ASP A 189 7.97 -2.66 -20.19
C ASP A 189 6.77 -1.81 -19.78
N LYS A 190 6.61 -0.66 -20.44
CA LYS A 190 5.53 0.29 -20.15
C LYS A 190 4.15 -0.26 -20.48
N ALA A 191 4.04 -1.22 -21.41
CA ALA A 191 2.76 -1.81 -21.78
C ALA A 191 2.26 -2.71 -20.64
N LEU A 192 3.12 -3.53 -20.06
CA LEU A 192 2.79 -4.34 -18.89
C LEU A 192 2.44 -3.48 -17.67
N VAL A 193 3.24 -2.44 -17.39
CA VAL A 193 2.93 -1.50 -16.29
C VAL A 193 1.56 -0.87 -16.50
N ARG A 194 1.26 -0.45 -17.74
CA ARG A 194 -0.03 0.15 -18.08
C ARG A 194 -1.19 -0.82 -17.87
N GLN A 195 -1.04 -2.08 -18.27
CA GLN A 195 -2.05 -3.12 -18.05
C GLN A 195 -2.33 -3.32 -16.54
N CYS A 196 -1.28 -3.43 -15.73
CA CYS A 196 -1.44 -3.53 -14.27
C CYS A 196 -2.20 -2.34 -13.69
N MET A 197 -1.85 -1.11 -14.11
CA MET A 197 -2.52 0.09 -13.61
C MET A 197 -3.98 0.20 -14.08
N ILE A 198 -4.31 -0.27 -15.28
CA ILE A 198 -5.70 -0.35 -15.75
C ILE A 198 -6.49 -1.32 -14.86
N ARG A 199 -5.97 -2.52 -14.59
CA ARG A 199 -6.62 -3.50 -13.70
C ARG A 199 -6.86 -2.94 -12.30
N ILE A 200 -5.89 -2.20 -11.73
CA ILE A 200 -6.06 -1.52 -10.43
C ILE A 200 -7.17 -0.47 -10.52
N LEU A 201 -7.25 0.30 -11.61
CA LEU A 201 -8.26 1.33 -11.79
C LEU A 201 -9.66 0.77 -12.11
N GLU A 202 -9.79 -0.50 -12.48
CA GLU A 202 -11.08 -1.18 -12.61
C GLU A 202 -11.74 -1.43 -11.26
N TRP A 203 -10.97 -1.55 -10.18
CA TRP A 203 -11.53 -1.69 -8.83
C TRP A 203 -12.30 -0.44 -8.40
N ASP A 204 -13.39 -0.65 -7.66
CA ASP A 204 -14.28 0.43 -7.17
C ASP A 204 -13.80 0.99 -5.83
N PHE A 205 -12.55 1.45 -5.75
CA PHE A 205 -12.02 2.03 -4.53
C PHE A 205 -12.39 3.51 -4.36
N GLU A 206 -12.69 3.89 -3.12
CA GLU A 206 -13.05 5.23 -2.70
C GLU A 206 -11.94 5.89 -1.86
N ARG A 207 -11.04 5.09 -1.29
CA ARG A 207 -9.91 5.54 -0.45
C ARG A 207 -8.66 4.72 -0.72
N VAL A 208 -7.50 5.29 -0.37
CA VAL A 208 -6.21 4.62 -0.55
C VAL A 208 -5.39 4.72 0.72
N ILE A 209 -4.89 3.58 1.18
CA ILE A 209 -3.81 3.49 2.17
C ILE A 209 -2.50 3.49 1.40
N LEU A 210 -1.60 4.41 1.78
CA LEU A 210 -0.25 4.51 1.25
C LEU A 210 0.75 4.23 2.37
N SER A 211 1.83 3.54 2.06
CA SER A 211 2.91 3.33 3.03
C SER A 211 3.64 4.63 3.33
N HIS A 212 3.81 5.48 2.31
CA HIS A 212 4.55 6.73 2.41
C HIS A 212 3.65 7.95 2.18
N GLY A 213 3.66 8.86 3.14
CA GLY A 213 2.87 10.09 3.09
C GLY A 213 1.44 9.96 3.62
N ASP A 214 0.59 10.89 3.19
CA ASP A 214 -0.77 11.02 3.69
C ASP A 214 -1.75 10.09 2.96
N LEU A 215 -2.75 9.61 3.70
CA LEU A 215 -3.82 8.79 3.15
C LEU A 215 -4.65 9.59 2.13
N ILE A 216 -5.23 8.88 1.16
CA ILE A 216 -6.17 9.49 0.21
C ILE A 216 -7.57 9.01 0.55
N THR A 217 -8.42 9.92 1.04
CA THR A 217 -9.79 9.60 1.50
C THR A 217 -10.88 10.24 0.64
N ARG A 218 -10.50 11.01 -0.38
CA ARG A 218 -11.42 11.66 -1.33
C ARG A 218 -10.80 11.65 -2.72
N ASP A 219 -11.63 11.62 -3.75
CA ASP A 219 -11.19 11.63 -5.16
C ASP A 219 -10.14 10.56 -5.49
N ALA A 220 -10.12 9.45 -4.77
CA ALA A 220 -9.04 8.48 -4.77
C ALA A 220 -8.71 7.98 -6.19
N LYS A 221 -9.72 7.54 -6.93
CA LYS A 221 -9.55 7.01 -8.29
C LYS A 221 -8.97 8.05 -9.26
N ARG A 222 -9.45 9.29 -9.19
CA ARG A 222 -8.94 10.40 -10.00
C ARG A 222 -7.48 10.72 -9.67
N LEU A 223 -7.12 10.75 -8.39
CA LEU A 223 -5.76 11.04 -7.94
C LEU A 223 -4.78 9.94 -8.34
N ILE A 224 -5.14 8.66 -8.19
CA ILE A 224 -4.32 7.52 -8.64
C ILE A 224 -4.15 7.54 -10.16
N ALA A 225 -5.23 7.75 -10.93
CA ALA A 225 -5.15 7.88 -12.38
C ALA A 225 -4.25 9.05 -12.81
N HIS A 226 -4.35 10.20 -12.10
CA HIS A 226 -3.49 11.36 -12.36
C HIS A 226 -2.00 11.06 -12.06
N ALA A 227 -1.71 10.38 -10.95
CA ALA A 227 -0.34 9.98 -10.61
C ALA A 227 0.31 9.17 -11.75
N TRP A 228 -0.44 8.31 -12.39
CA TRP A 228 0.02 7.42 -13.46
C TRP A 228 -0.28 7.90 -14.89
N ARG A 229 -0.73 9.16 -15.08
CA ARG A 229 -1.14 9.69 -16.38
C ARG A 229 -0.11 9.54 -17.51
N LYS A 230 1.20 9.56 -17.18
CA LYS A 230 2.29 9.38 -18.16
C LYS A 230 2.33 7.97 -18.75
N ILE A 231 1.88 6.96 -18.00
CA ILE A 231 1.78 5.57 -18.44
C ILE A 231 0.41 5.27 -19.04
N LEU A 232 -0.64 5.79 -18.42
CA LEU A 232 -2.02 5.56 -18.86
C LEU A 232 -2.33 6.26 -20.19
N GLY A 233 -1.69 7.39 -20.48
CA GLY A 233 -1.97 8.19 -21.67
C GLY A 233 -3.38 8.78 -21.62
N ARG A 234 -4.04 8.89 -22.80
CA ARG A 234 -5.42 9.41 -22.92
C ARG A 234 -6.52 8.43 -22.49
N ALA A 235 -6.17 7.19 -22.16
CA ALA A 235 -7.12 6.17 -21.70
C ALA A 235 -7.41 6.32 -20.18
N LEU A 236 -7.83 7.50 -19.75
CA LEU A 236 -8.44 7.66 -18.44
C LEU A 236 -9.88 7.13 -18.57
N PRO A 237 -10.36 6.27 -17.66
CA PRO A 237 -11.78 5.92 -17.63
C PRO A 237 -12.56 7.21 -17.49
N SER A 238 -13.51 7.45 -18.38
CA SER A 238 -14.47 8.53 -18.27
C SER A 238 -15.24 8.31 -16.97
N THR A 239 -14.97 9.15 -15.97
CA THR A 239 -15.87 9.25 -14.81
C THR A 239 -17.20 9.77 -15.35
N SER A 240 -18.18 8.89 -15.51
CA SER A 240 -19.57 9.30 -15.73
C SER A 240 -20.00 10.06 -14.47
N VAL A 241 -19.85 11.37 -14.52
CA VAL A 241 -20.55 12.26 -13.60
C VAL A 241 -22.03 12.08 -13.92
N GLY A 242 -22.74 11.35 -13.07
CA GLY A 242 -24.19 11.30 -13.09
C GLY A 242 -24.71 12.72 -12.85
N GLY A 243 -24.90 13.45 -13.93
CA GLY A 243 -25.60 14.75 -13.94
C GLY A 243 -27.09 14.53 -13.70
N GLY A 244 -27.48 14.35 -12.44
CA GLY A 244 -28.86 14.48 -12.01
C GLY A 244 -29.18 15.96 -11.85
N SER A 245 -29.76 16.59 -12.88
CA SER A 245 -30.37 17.88 -12.73
C SER A 245 -31.55 17.75 -11.76
N PRO A 246 -31.70 18.64 -10.77
CA PRO A 246 -32.89 18.64 -9.91
C PRO A 246 -34.15 18.98 -10.73
N PRO A 247 -35.31 18.38 -10.45
CA PRO A 247 -36.55 18.73 -11.11
C PRO A 247 -36.95 20.15 -10.74
N MET A 248 -37.23 20.98 -11.76
CA MET A 248 -37.84 22.29 -11.59
C MET A 248 -39.24 22.11 -11.04
N ALA A 249 -39.52 22.65 -9.86
CA ALA A 249 -40.87 22.80 -9.31
C ALA A 249 -41.64 23.84 -10.13
N LYS A 250 -42.82 23.43 -10.53
CA LYS A 250 -43.86 24.34 -11.03
C LYS A 250 -44.68 24.85 -9.85
#